data_90e07a6b028e8151900dd572b8db7a9f
#
_entry.id   90e07a6b028e8151900dd572b8db7a9f
#
_cell.length_a   1.000
_cell.length_b   1.000
_cell.length_c   1.000
_cell.angle_alpha   90.00
_cell.angle_beta   90.00
_cell.angle_gamma   90.00
#
_symmetry.space_group_name_H-M   'P 1'
#
loop_
_entity.id
_entity.type
_entity.pdbx_description
1 polymer ?
#
loop_
_entity_poly.entity_id
_entity_poly.type
_entity_poly.pdbx_seq_one_letter_code
_entity_poly.pdbx_strand_id
1 'polypeptide(L)'
;FFTNKEKNIIYNNSTVPVQAIFEDTYAGIYKTQLYAKTTKKKDSSIKTGKTIMWDGDNLIYRKRQQIELEADKFSQSDADNPLTIQADLEDNAGHTEKNILNEKVVIDNTKPEIEVVYDQNNQTQYYNFSRKATVTVKEKNFSPDLVVWNIQGSNQKYQIGEWKNVQGTYVCEISFEEDGRDYSVGLSVTDKAGNKSEWKDRNYFTIDKTVPQISIQINGIGKQADQVPYFNTERIITFCIQEQNFDKDKVEYNIDAIHGKSRITIKKPVKYQEDGDKYYSRLVLKKEAKYHIQVKCTDKAGNVSETAETKEFIIDTTTPAVHIAGVKQNGIYQGKKIMPQVICKDQYLDRESVEISLKKIDDRNVLKKEWSYERAESENTVQVQWDNIKKTENSDGIYYLQIKGQDKAGNKIKDDFKVVFRVNQRGADFILSHALKKKINKYYLKEAPKIKLREQCVKQTKS
;
A
#
# COMPACT_ATOMS: atom_id res chain seq x y z
N PHE A 1 -44.67 23.60 26.37
CA PHE A 1 -45.40 23.87 25.11
C PHE A 1 -44.46 24.58 24.15
N PHE A 2 -44.14 23.95 23.03
CA PHE A 2 -43.35 24.58 21.99
C PHE A 2 -44.32 25.37 21.12
N THR A 3 -44.34 26.70 21.26
CA THR A 3 -45.08 27.60 20.38
C THR A 3 -44.06 28.41 19.59
N ASN A 4 -44.01 28.15 18.28
CA ASN A 4 -43.27 28.97 17.37
C ASN A 4 -44.25 29.92 16.65
N LYS A 5 -44.01 31.22 16.68
CA LYS A 5 -44.84 32.23 15.99
C LYS A 5 -44.06 32.76 14.78
N GLU A 6 -44.42 32.31 13.58
CA GLU A 6 -43.85 32.78 12.34
C GLU A 6 -44.94 33.42 11.48
N LYS A 7 -44.74 34.64 10.98
CA LYS A 7 -45.70 35.38 10.12
C LYS A 7 -47.11 35.43 10.69
N ASN A 8 -47.25 35.65 11.98
CA ASN A 8 -48.54 35.67 12.72
C ASN A 8 -49.28 34.31 12.77
N ILE A 9 -48.58 33.20 12.54
CA ILE A 9 -49.11 31.85 12.70
C ILE A 9 -48.47 31.22 13.93
N ILE A 10 -49.29 30.62 14.80
CA ILE A 10 -48.86 29.86 15.98
C ILE A 10 -48.83 28.39 15.59
N TYR A 11 -47.67 27.72 15.70
CA TYR A 11 -47.51 26.28 15.42
C TYR A 11 -47.54 25.51 16.74
N ASN A 12 -48.24 24.36 16.77
CA ASN A 12 -48.29 23.52 17.95
C ASN A 12 -48.49 22.05 17.57
N ASN A 13 -47.87 21.11 18.31
CA ASN A 13 -48.02 19.68 18.12
C ASN A 13 -48.96 18.97 19.11
N SER A 14 -49.68 19.73 19.92
CA SER A 14 -50.61 19.22 20.92
C SER A 14 -51.91 19.98 20.90
N THR A 15 -52.90 19.50 21.67
CA THR A 15 -54.16 20.22 21.89
C THR A 15 -53.91 21.62 22.47
N VAL A 16 -54.48 22.62 21.81
CA VAL A 16 -54.30 24.02 22.16
C VAL A 16 -55.55 24.55 22.87
N PRO A 17 -55.51 24.88 24.15
CA PRO A 17 -56.60 25.61 24.82
C PRO A 17 -56.58 27.09 24.39
N VAL A 18 -57.67 27.54 23.84
CA VAL A 18 -57.86 28.95 23.49
C VAL A 18 -58.88 29.57 24.42
N GLN A 19 -58.49 30.65 25.06
CA GLN A 19 -59.33 31.36 26.00
C GLN A 19 -59.55 32.81 25.53
N ALA A 20 -60.80 33.25 25.51
CA ALA A 20 -61.20 34.66 25.29
C ALA A 20 -61.93 35.24 26.48
N ILE A 21 -61.63 36.49 26.77
CA ILE A 21 -62.31 37.27 27.76
C ILE A 21 -63.05 38.38 27.01
N PHE A 22 -64.34 38.43 27.24
CA PHE A 22 -65.23 39.44 26.72
C PHE A 22 -65.61 40.40 27.78
N GLU A 23 -65.59 41.70 27.49
CA GLU A 23 -65.97 42.77 28.50
C GLU A 23 -66.86 43.77 27.79
N ASP A 24 -67.92 44.12 28.41
CA ASP A 24 -68.76 45.31 28.13
C ASP A 24 -69.11 45.99 29.43
N THR A 25 -68.77 47.28 29.53
CA THR A 25 -68.88 48.07 30.83
C THR A 25 -70.18 48.84 30.98
N TYR A 26 -70.97 48.90 29.88
CA TYR A 26 -72.15 49.73 29.90
C TYR A 26 -73.47 48.92 29.73
N ALA A 27 -73.60 48.21 28.67
CA ALA A 27 -74.81 47.46 28.37
C ALA A 27 -74.76 46.04 28.90
N GLY A 28 -73.59 45.52 29.17
CA GLY A 28 -73.41 44.14 29.57
C GLY A 28 -73.45 43.19 28.37
N ILE A 29 -72.92 41.99 28.52
CA ILE A 29 -72.81 40.98 27.49
C ILE A 29 -74.08 40.19 27.35
N TYR A 30 -74.67 40.19 26.16
CA TYR A 30 -75.81 39.34 25.81
C TYR A 30 -75.38 38.00 25.30
N LYS A 31 -74.51 37.97 24.26
CA LYS A 31 -74.07 36.72 23.59
C LYS A 31 -72.63 36.77 23.21
N THR A 32 -71.92 35.68 23.43
CA THR A 32 -70.56 35.51 22.97
C THR A 32 -70.40 34.17 22.28
N GLN A 33 -69.55 34.10 21.26
CA GLN A 33 -69.18 32.87 20.61
C GLN A 33 -67.70 32.90 20.29
N LEU A 34 -66.96 31.89 20.76
CA LEU A 34 -65.59 31.62 20.39
C LEU A 34 -65.52 30.37 19.53
N TYR A 35 -64.86 30.41 18.37
CA TYR A 35 -64.81 29.31 17.44
C TYR A 35 -63.53 29.33 16.59
N ALA A 36 -63.20 28.19 15.99
CA ALA A 36 -62.13 28.06 15.01
C ALA A 36 -62.69 27.63 13.63
N LYS A 37 -62.13 28.22 12.54
CA LYS A 37 -62.52 27.87 11.16
C LYS A 37 -61.34 27.36 10.41
N THR A 38 -61.54 26.39 9.52
CA THR A 38 -60.56 26.01 8.47
C THR A 38 -60.91 26.76 7.20
N THR A 39 -59.89 27.09 6.38
CA THR A 39 -60.09 27.80 5.09
C THR A 39 -60.82 26.94 4.07
N LYS A 40 -60.81 25.60 4.14
CA LYS A 40 -61.33 24.69 3.16
C LYS A 40 -62.72 24.12 3.45
N LYS A 41 -63.26 24.24 4.67
CA LYS A 41 -64.64 23.79 5.01
C LYS A 41 -65.38 24.78 5.87
N LYS A 42 -66.56 25.14 5.42
CA LYS A 42 -67.50 25.98 6.12
C LYS A 42 -68.04 25.39 7.43
N ASP A 43 -67.68 24.16 7.79
CA ASP A 43 -68.48 23.32 8.69
C ASP A 43 -67.76 22.77 9.95
N SER A 44 -66.70 23.35 10.38
CA SER A 44 -66.17 22.93 11.69
C SER A 44 -66.02 24.12 12.67
N SER A 45 -67.11 24.74 12.93
CA SER A 45 -67.16 25.61 14.11
C SER A 45 -67.27 24.74 15.36
N ILE A 46 -66.19 24.63 16.12
CA ILE A 46 -66.27 24.07 17.47
C ILE A 46 -67.04 25.10 18.28
N LYS A 47 -68.34 24.86 18.39
CA LYS A 47 -69.21 25.69 19.23
C LYS A 47 -68.99 25.27 20.68
N THR A 48 -68.26 26.02 21.43
CA THR A 48 -68.22 25.85 22.89
C THR A 48 -68.42 27.19 23.56
N GLY A 49 -69.56 27.44 23.93
CA GLY A 49 -69.93 28.57 24.79
C GLY A 49 -71.40 28.51 25.15
N LYS A 50 -71.73 28.39 26.41
CA LYS A 50 -73.07 28.61 26.83
C LYS A 50 -73.40 30.05 26.48
N THR A 51 -74.44 30.23 25.65
CA THR A 51 -75.12 31.50 25.51
C THR A 51 -75.78 31.76 26.89
N ILE A 52 -75.38 32.79 27.57
CA ILE A 52 -76.11 33.25 28.76
C ILE A 52 -76.99 34.36 28.25
N MET A 53 -78.28 34.07 28.28
CA MET A 53 -79.28 35.14 28.08
C MET A 53 -79.35 35.99 29.36
N TRP A 54 -79.67 37.28 29.19
CA TRP A 54 -79.91 38.19 30.32
C TRP A 54 -81.04 37.62 31.16
N ASP A 55 -80.78 37.54 32.45
CA ASP A 55 -81.76 37.07 33.43
C ASP A 55 -81.87 38.10 34.56
N GLY A 56 -82.88 38.98 34.47
CA GLY A 56 -83.23 39.96 35.46
C GLY A 56 -82.12 40.98 35.76
N ASP A 57 -81.94 41.33 37.03
CA ASP A 57 -81.01 42.38 37.46
C ASP A 57 -79.51 42.04 37.48
N ASN A 58 -79.08 40.87 36.93
CA ASN A 58 -77.69 40.46 36.86
C ASN A 58 -77.10 40.63 35.48
N LEU A 59 -76.59 41.83 35.15
CA LEU A 59 -75.84 42.12 33.97
C LEU A 59 -74.43 41.48 34.06
N ILE A 60 -74.06 40.70 33.03
CA ILE A 60 -72.70 40.13 32.95
C ILE A 60 -71.83 41.09 32.17
N TYR A 61 -70.95 41.80 32.89
CA TYR A 61 -70.02 42.73 32.24
C TYR A 61 -68.73 42.11 31.81
N ARG A 62 -68.43 40.86 32.28
CA ARG A 62 -67.20 40.12 31.90
C ARG A 62 -67.47 38.63 31.80
N LYS A 63 -67.09 38.04 30.72
CA LYS A 63 -67.25 36.62 30.46
C LYS A 63 -66.04 35.99 29.90
N ARG A 64 -65.69 34.83 30.44
CA ARG A 64 -64.59 33.99 29.92
C ARG A 64 -65.15 32.82 29.15
N GLN A 65 -64.63 32.58 27.93
CA GLN A 65 -64.92 31.38 27.18
C GLN A 65 -63.61 30.66 26.82
N GLN A 66 -63.67 29.34 26.75
CA GLN A 66 -62.54 28.50 26.36
C GLN A 66 -63.01 27.46 25.33
N ILE A 67 -62.20 27.23 24.33
CA ILE A 67 -62.30 26.12 23.44
C ILE A 67 -61.02 25.35 23.45
N GLU A 68 -61.08 24.05 23.10
CA GLU A 68 -59.88 23.22 22.92
C GLU A 68 -59.78 22.83 21.46
N LEU A 69 -58.64 23.15 20.84
CA LEU A 69 -58.30 22.71 19.50
C LEU A 69 -57.60 21.39 19.64
N GLU A 70 -58.37 20.29 19.50
CA GLU A 70 -57.85 18.94 19.71
C GLU A 70 -56.89 18.55 18.58
N ALA A 71 -55.66 18.11 18.94
CA ALA A 71 -54.61 17.77 18.01
C ALA A 71 -55.04 16.68 17.00
N ASP A 72 -55.80 15.67 17.46
CA ASP A 72 -56.24 14.57 16.62
C ASP A 72 -57.24 14.99 15.53
N LYS A 73 -58.02 16.05 15.77
CA LYS A 73 -58.99 16.56 14.80
C LYS A 73 -58.39 17.47 13.74
N PHE A 74 -57.22 18.06 14.03
CA PHE A 74 -56.59 19.07 13.18
C PHE A 74 -55.17 18.77 12.82
N SER A 75 -54.74 17.53 12.94
CA SER A 75 -53.36 17.04 12.91
C SER A 75 -52.61 17.27 11.59
N GLN A 76 -53.20 17.79 10.56
CA GLN A 76 -52.56 18.03 9.26
C GLN A 76 -52.78 19.45 8.73
N SER A 77 -52.96 20.42 9.60
CA SER A 77 -52.98 21.80 9.15
C SER A 77 -51.57 22.29 8.80
N ASP A 78 -51.51 23.23 7.87
CA ASP A 78 -50.27 23.84 7.38
C ASP A 78 -50.42 25.36 7.25
N ALA A 79 -49.32 26.03 6.87
CA ALA A 79 -49.32 27.48 6.71
C ALA A 79 -50.34 28.02 5.70
N ASP A 80 -50.66 27.20 4.66
CA ASP A 80 -51.61 27.57 3.62
C ASP A 80 -53.06 27.35 4.06
N ASN A 81 -53.28 26.44 5.03
CA ASN A 81 -54.58 26.12 5.60
C ASN A 81 -54.58 26.12 7.13
N PRO A 82 -54.26 27.27 7.76
CA PRO A 82 -54.30 27.38 9.22
C PRO A 82 -55.74 27.38 9.73
N LEU A 83 -55.88 27.01 10.99
CA LEU A 83 -57.07 27.31 11.76
C LEU A 83 -57.11 28.80 12.08
N THR A 84 -58.23 29.43 11.80
CA THR A 84 -58.47 30.84 12.19
C THR A 84 -59.40 30.87 13.40
N ILE A 85 -58.88 31.43 14.50
CA ILE A 85 -59.66 31.62 15.72
C ILE A 85 -60.42 32.95 15.61
N GLN A 86 -61.76 32.88 15.80
CA GLN A 86 -62.65 34.01 15.72
C GLN A 86 -63.53 34.10 16.94
N ALA A 87 -63.96 35.30 17.25
CA ALA A 87 -64.90 35.58 18.33
C ALA A 87 -65.97 36.54 17.85
N ASP A 88 -67.21 36.31 18.31
CA ASP A 88 -68.34 37.21 18.12
C ASP A 88 -68.86 37.63 19.49
N LEU A 89 -69.33 38.89 19.60
CA LEU A 89 -69.89 39.51 20.79
C LEU A 89 -71.15 40.23 20.38
N GLU A 90 -72.19 40.13 21.25
CA GLU A 90 -73.41 40.89 21.18
C GLU A 90 -73.72 41.38 22.56
N ASP A 91 -73.96 42.69 22.70
CA ASP A 91 -74.37 43.31 23.99
C ASP A 91 -75.88 43.30 24.20
N ASN A 92 -76.38 43.70 25.41
CA ASN A 92 -77.79 43.78 25.72
C ASN A 92 -78.49 44.96 25.02
N ALA A 93 -77.76 45.89 24.42
CA ALA A 93 -78.29 46.95 23.58
C ALA A 93 -78.49 46.57 22.13
N GLY A 94 -78.02 45.37 21.73
CA GLY A 94 -78.11 44.84 20.38
C GLY A 94 -76.92 45.17 19.47
N HIS A 95 -75.88 45.79 20.00
CA HIS A 95 -74.65 46.00 19.21
C HIS A 95 -73.92 44.68 19.05
N THR A 96 -73.53 44.41 17.84
CA THR A 96 -72.82 43.13 17.47
C THR A 96 -71.47 43.44 16.88
N GLU A 97 -70.45 42.75 17.44
CA GLU A 97 -69.11 42.70 16.89
C GLU A 97 -68.81 41.26 16.45
N LYS A 98 -68.41 41.10 15.17
CA LYS A 98 -68.12 39.77 14.60
C LYS A 98 -66.72 39.69 14.12
N ASN A 99 -66.12 38.46 14.22
CA ASN A 99 -64.74 38.16 13.79
C ASN A 99 -63.69 39.04 14.49
N ILE A 100 -63.92 39.35 15.79
CA ILE A 100 -63.08 40.24 16.59
C ILE A 100 -61.66 39.71 16.75
N LEU A 101 -61.47 38.36 16.74
CA LEU A 101 -60.19 37.70 16.76
C LEU A 101 -59.86 37.13 15.36
N ASN A 102 -58.63 37.20 14.98
CA ASN A 102 -58.13 36.64 13.70
C ASN A 102 -56.75 36.02 13.90
N GLU A 103 -56.57 35.20 14.93
CA GLU A 103 -55.34 34.50 15.22
C GLU A 103 -55.31 33.21 14.39
N LYS A 104 -54.17 32.93 13.76
CA LYS A 104 -53.95 31.74 12.95
C LYS A 104 -53.16 30.70 13.73
N VAL A 105 -53.63 29.46 13.73
CA VAL A 105 -53.00 28.35 14.45
C VAL A 105 -52.87 27.17 13.49
N VAL A 106 -51.68 26.57 13.44
CA VAL A 106 -51.38 25.30 12.79
C VAL A 106 -51.20 24.27 13.91
N ILE A 107 -51.96 23.20 13.84
CA ILE A 107 -51.81 22.04 14.71
C ILE A 107 -51.31 20.89 13.85
N ASP A 108 -50.14 20.40 14.21
CA ASP A 108 -49.50 19.30 13.50
C ASP A 108 -48.80 18.38 14.49
N ASN A 109 -49.29 17.15 14.58
CA ASN A 109 -48.70 16.10 15.42
C ASN A 109 -48.02 15.01 14.59
N THR A 110 -47.79 15.28 13.29
CA THR A 110 -47.12 14.37 12.37
C THR A 110 -45.63 14.61 12.44
N LYS A 111 -44.86 13.53 12.52
CA LYS A 111 -43.41 13.64 12.52
C LYS A 111 -42.87 13.66 11.09
N PRO A 112 -41.79 14.41 10.80
CA PRO A 112 -41.10 14.36 9.51
C PRO A 112 -40.67 12.92 9.15
N GLU A 113 -40.89 12.51 7.89
CA GLU A 113 -40.35 11.27 7.34
C GLU A 113 -39.01 11.59 6.67
N ILE A 114 -37.93 10.89 7.08
CA ILE A 114 -36.58 11.10 6.59
C ILE A 114 -36.13 9.86 5.83
N GLU A 115 -35.58 10.05 4.63
CA GLU A 115 -34.93 9.04 3.83
C GLU A 115 -33.57 9.54 3.36
N VAL A 116 -32.52 8.69 3.42
CA VAL A 116 -31.18 8.99 2.89
C VAL A 116 -30.77 7.89 1.92
N VAL A 117 -30.46 8.28 0.70
CA VAL A 117 -30.07 7.37 -0.38
C VAL A 117 -28.73 7.82 -0.94
N TYR A 118 -27.79 6.88 -1.06
CA TYR A 118 -26.50 7.12 -1.69
C TYR A 118 -26.55 6.78 -3.19
N ASP A 119 -25.76 7.54 -3.98
CA ASP A 119 -25.68 7.43 -5.44
C ASP A 119 -25.17 6.07 -5.93
N GLN A 120 -24.32 5.42 -5.14
CA GLN A 120 -23.80 4.09 -5.45
C GLN A 120 -23.80 3.21 -4.19
N ASN A 121 -24.40 2.04 -4.32
CA ASN A 121 -24.46 1.02 -3.27
C ASN A 121 -23.53 -0.14 -3.65
N ASN A 122 -22.22 0.01 -3.46
CA ASN A 122 -21.31 -1.10 -3.54
C ASN A 122 -21.35 -1.90 -2.23
N GLN A 123 -21.10 -3.21 -2.32
CA GLN A 123 -21.04 -4.08 -1.13
C GLN A 123 -19.81 -3.79 -0.26
N THR A 124 -18.92 -2.88 -0.69
CA THR A 124 -17.71 -2.48 0.02
C THR A 124 -17.94 -1.20 0.81
N GLN A 125 -17.18 -1.04 1.89
CA GLN A 125 -17.15 0.21 2.64
C GLN A 125 -16.09 1.20 2.11
N TYR A 126 -15.36 0.85 1.06
CA TYR A 126 -14.26 1.62 0.49
C TYR A 126 -14.59 2.02 -0.94
N TYR A 127 -14.33 3.28 -1.28
CA TYR A 127 -14.65 3.89 -2.58
C TYR A 127 -13.46 4.71 -3.08
N ASN A 128 -13.05 4.53 -4.31
CA ASN A 128 -12.02 5.32 -4.97
C ASN A 128 -12.55 6.49 -5.80
N PHE A 129 -13.78 6.88 -5.55
CA PHE A 129 -14.48 7.99 -6.20
C PHE A 129 -15.32 8.77 -5.20
N SER A 130 -15.71 10.00 -5.57
CA SER A 130 -16.60 10.85 -4.79
C SER A 130 -17.97 10.21 -4.62
N ARG A 131 -18.60 10.39 -3.46
CA ARG A 131 -19.95 9.92 -3.20
C ARG A 131 -20.91 11.07 -2.93
N LYS A 132 -22.19 10.83 -3.22
CA LYS A 132 -23.29 11.72 -2.86
C LYS A 132 -24.33 10.98 -2.06
N ALA A 133 -24.89 11.68 -1.06
CA ALA A 133 -26.09 11.26 -0.34
C ALA A 133 -27.21 12.23 -0.67
N THR A 134 -28.36 11.71 -1.08
CA THR A 134 -29.59 12.46 -1.27
C THR A 134 -30.44 12.27 -0.04
N VAL A 135 -30.69 13.36 0.69
CA VAL A 135 -31.58 13.39 1.85
C VAL A 135 -32.94 13.91 1.42
N THR A 136 -33.97 13.16 1.73
CA THR A 136 -35.35 13.47 1.41
C THR A 136 -36.15 13.60 2.69
N VAL A 137 -36.90 14.70 2.83
CA VAL A 137 -37.79 14.95 3.97
C VAL A 137 -39.21 15.22 3.47
N LYS A 138 -40.16 14.38 3.88
CA LYS A 138 -41.57 14.60 3.65
C LYS A 138 -42.17 15.23 4.90
N GLU A 139 -42.44 16.53 4.80
CA GLU A 139 -43.02 17.33 5.89
C GLU A 139 -43.65 18.63 5.35
N LYS A 140 -44.89 18.92 5.70
CA LYS A 140 -45.59 20.13 5.25
C LYS A 140 -45.11 21.38 5.96
N ASN A 141 -44.82 21.28 7.24
CA ASN A 141 -44.37 22.38 8.07
C ASN A 141 -42.85 22.38 8.27
N PHE A 142 -42.13 21.93 7.24
CA PHE A 142 -40.65 21.84 7.22
C PHE A 142 -40.02 23.23 7.27
N SER A 143 -38.90 23.33 8.00
CA SER A 143 -38.00 24.48 7.98
C SER A 143 -36.56 24.01 7.93
N PRO A 144 -35.78 24.44 6.90
CA PRO A 144 -34.34 24.12 6.83
C PRO A 144 -33.55 24.52 8.08
N ASP A 145 -33.93 25.62 8.72
CA ASP A 145 -33.24 26.14 9.91
C ASP A 145 -33.39 25.28 11.16
N LEU A 146 -34.35 24.33 11.13
CA LEU A 146 -34.61 23.39 12.22
C LEU A 146 -34.00 22.01 11.96
N VAL A 147 -33.13 21.88 10.93
CA VAL A 147 -32.36 20.67 10.64
C VAL A 147 -31.02 20.76 11.36
N VAL A 148 -30.73 19.75 12.17
CA VAL A 148 -29.44 19.60 12.84
C VAL A 148 -28.70 18.44 12.21
N TRP A 149 -27.58 18.72 11.56
CA TRP A 149 -26.72 17.73 10.94
C TRP A 149 -25.75 17.12 11.94
N ASN A 150 -25.52 15.81 11.84
CA ASN A 150 -24.53 15.06 12.60
C ASN A 150 -23.74 14.16 11.63
N ILE A 151 -22.99 14.79 10.73
CA ILE A 151 -22.16 14.09 9.75
C ILE A 151 -20.81 13.83 10.38
N GLN A 152 -20.36 12.56 10.35
CA GLN A 152 -19.07 12.12 10.86
C GLN A 152 -18.10 11.89 9.71
N GLY A 153 -16.79 11.95 9.98
CA GLY A 153 -15.71 11.73 9.04
C GLY A 153 -14.39 12.27 9.60
N SER A 154 -13.29 11.63 9.27
CA SER A 154 -11.95 11.94 9.82
C SER A 154 -11.46 13.35 9.50
N ASN A 155 -11.91 13.94 8.39
CA ASN A 155 -11.46 15.26 7.91
C ASN A 155 -12.55 16.32 7.88
N GLN A 156 -13.81 15.97 8.15
CA GLN A 156 -14.99 16.85 8.09
C GLN A 156 -15.13 17.61 6.74
N LYS A 157 -14.57 17.06 5.67
CA LYS A 157 -14.64 17.66 4.33
C LYS A 157 -15.82 17.08 3.56
N TYR A 158 -16.96 17.69 3.73
CA TYR A 158 -18.19 17.41 2.99
C TYR A 158 -18.89 18.72 2.69
N GLN A 159 -19.76 18.73 1.70
CA GLN A 159 -20.54 19.87 1.31
C GLN A 159 -22.03 19.52 1.43
N ILE A 160 -22.79 20.36 2.13
CA ILE A 160 -24.24 20.25 2.23
C ILE A 160 -24.83 21.26 1.26
N GLY A 161 -25.64 20.78 0.33
CA GLY A 161 -26.35 21.59 -0.64
C GLY A 161 -27.55 22.33 -0.02
N GLU A 162 -28.21 23.14 -0.84
CA GLU A 162 -29.44 23.80 -0.45
C GLU A 162 -30.65 22.87 -0.51
N TRP A 163 -31.62 23.09 0.38
CA TRP A 163 -32.90 22.38 0.33
C TRP A 163 -33.76 22.86 -0.83
N LYS A 164 -34.28 21.92 -1.61
CA LYS A 164 -35.19 22.17 -2.74
C LYS A 164 -36.53 21.49 -2.47
N ASN A 165 -37.64 22.25 -2.66
CA ASN A 165 -38.97 21.65 -2.60
C ASN A 165 -39.33 21.05 -3.95
N VAL A 166 -39.56 19.75 -4.00
CA VAL A 166 -40.00 19.01 -5.16
C VAL A 166 -41.33 18.36 -4.87
N GLN A 167 -42.41 18.98 -5.34
CA GLN A 167 -43.79 18.47 -5.18
C GLN A 167 -44.17 18.16 -3.71
N GLY A 168 -43.78 19.02 -2.76
CA GLY A 168 -44.10 18.85 -1.34
C GLY A 168 -43.12 17.96 -0.57
N THR A 169 -42.06 17.50 -1.22
CA THR A 169 -40.95 16.79 -0.62
C THR A 169 -39.70 17.69 -0.67
N TYR A 170 -39.00 17.81 0.43
CA TYR A 170 -37.77 18.60 0.50
C TYR A 170 -36.56 17.68 0.28
N VAL A 171 -35.70 18.09 -0.64
CA VAL A 171 -34.51 17.32 -1.07
C VAL A 171 -33.25 18.16 -0.86
N CYS A 172 -32.23 17.56 -0.25
CA CYS A 172 -30.91 18.12 -0.08
C CYS A 172 -29.84 17.10 -0.47
N GLU A 173 -28.81 17.51 -1.22
CA GLU A 173 -27.67 16.65 -1.55
C GLU A 173 -26.48 16.95 -0.62
N ILE A 174 -25.79 15.92 -0.21
CA ILE A 174 -24.51 15.98 0.51
C ILE A 174 -23.45 15.37 -0.36
N SER A 175 -22.37 16.11 -0.63
CA SER A 175 -21.23 15.64 -1.43
C SER A 175 -20.03 15.33 -0.55
N PHE A 176 -19.40 14.18 -0.78
CA PHE A 176 -18.15 13.75 -0.19
C PHE A 176 -17.13 13.61 -1.30
N GLU A 177 -16.25 14.59 -1.45
CA GLU A 177 -15.31 14.68 -2.58
C GLU A 177 -13.88 14.36 -2.23
N GLU A 178 -13.52 14.51 -0.97
CA GLU A 178 -12.15 14.36 -0.48
C GLU A 178 -11.93 12.98 0.16
N ASP A 179 -10.68 12.54 0.15
CA ASP A 179 -10.27 11.34 0.89
C ASP A 179 -10.55 11.50 2.37
N GLY A 180 -11.16 10.49 2.97
CA GLY A 180 -11.51 10.50 4.39
C GLY A 180 -12.11 9.19 4.83
N ARG A 181 -11.94 8.89 6.11
CA ARG A 181 -12.42 7.65 6.74
C ARG A 181 -13.64 7.93 7.61
N ASP A 182 -14.41 6.88 7.83
CA ASP A 182 -15.52 6.85 8.79
C ASP A 182 -16.60 7.88 8.51
N TYR A 183 -16.86 8.16 7.23
CA TYR A 183 -17.98 9.00 6.85
C TYR A 183 -19.29 8.32 7.18
N SER A 184 -20.20 9.06 7.81
CA SER A 184 -21.60 8.65 8.00
C SER A 184 -22.50 9.87 8.08
N VAL A 185 -23.71 9.78 7.55
CA VAL A 185 -24.72 10.81 7.62
C VAL A 185 -25.61 10.55 8.82
N GLY A 186 -25.78 11.57 9.66
CA GLY A 186 -26.79 11.65 10.68
C GLY A 186 -27.47 13.01 10.61
N LEU A 187 -28.76 13.05 10.87
CA LEU A 187 -29.50 14.31 10.99
C LEU A 187 -30.70 14.15 11.90
N SER A 188 -31.10 15.28 12.45
CA SER A 188 -32.33 15.45 13.21
C SER A 188 -33.15 16.54 12.54
N VAL A 189 -34.39 16.25 12.21
CA VAL A 189 -35.34 17.19 11.61
C VAL A 189 -36.43 17.48 12.62
N THR A 190 -36.62 18.77 12.94
CA THR A 190 -37.75 19.22 13.73
C THR A 190 -38.62 20.10 12.83
N ASP A 191 -39.93 19.85 12.77
CA ASP A 191 -40.85 20.72 12.06
C ASP A 191 -41.17 22.01 12.86
N LYS A 192 -41.95 22.91 12.26
CA LYS A 192 -42.34 24.16 12.91
C LYS A 192 -43.24 23.95 14.12
N ALA A 193 -43.96 22.82 14.20
CA ALA A 193 -44.82 22.46 15.31
C ALA A 193 -44.06 21.79 16.48
N GLY A 194 -42.79 21.40 16.26
CA GLY A 194 -41.94 20.80 17.26
C GLY A 194 -41.88 19.26 17.20
N ASN A 195 -42.47 18.64 16.19
CA ASN A 195 -42.31 17.18 16.02
C ASN A 195 -40.91 16.87 15.48
N LYS A 196 -40.26 15.88 16.08
CA LYS A 196 -38.87 15.52 15.80
C LYS A 196 -38.73 14.12 15.26
N SER A 197 -37.91 13.98 14.22
CA SER A 197 -37.41 12.72 13.69
C SER A 197 -35.89 12.73 13.58
N GLU A 198 -35.30 11.55 13.67
CA GLU A 198 -33.86 11.38 13.59
C GLU A 198 -33.50 10.27 12.58
N TRP A 199 -32.46 10.48 11.85
CA TRP A 199 -31.84 9.51 10.97
C TRP A 199 -30.37 9.36 11.30
N LYS A 200 -29.84 8.13 11.20
CA LYS A 200 -28.41 7.86 11.32
C LYS A 200 -28.06 6.65 10.47
N ASP A 201 -26.99 6.77 9.69
CA ASP A 201 -26.40 5.65 8.98
C ASP A 201 -26.04 4.52 9.94
N ARG A 202 -26.24 3.28 9.48
CA ARG A 202 -25.85 2.08 10.23
C ARG A 202 -24.37 1.73 10.05
N ASN A 203 -23.78 2.10 8.94
CA ASN A 203 -22.41 1.78 8.55
C ASN A 203 -21.65 3.04 8.17
N TYR A 204 -20.34 2.99 8.37
CA TYR A 204 -19.42 4.02 7.90
C TYR A 204 -18.87 3.63 6.53
N PHE A 205 -18.41 4.63 5.76
CA PHE A 205 -17.69 4.41 4.52
C PHE A 205 -16.41 5.26 4.47
N THR A 206 -15.48 4.83 3.62
CA THR A 206 -14.19 5.49 3.39
C THR A 206 -14.09 5.87 1.92
N ILE A 207 -13.66 7.09 1.64
CA ILE A 207 -13.23 7.53 0.32
C ILE A 207 -11.71 7.57 0.33
N ASP A 208 -11.11 6.89 -0.61
CA ASP A 208 -9.67 6.81 -0.80
C ASP A 208 -9.37 6.77 -2.30
N LYS A 209 -8.80 7.83 -2.82
CA LYS A 209 -8.40 7.98 -4.23
C LYS A 209 -6.89 7.89 -4.40
N THR A 210 -6.17 7.67 -3.30
CA THR A 210 -4.72 7.60 -3.27
C THR A 210 -4.26 6.22 -3.74
N VAL A 211 -3.32 6.18 -4.69
CA VAL A 211 -2.75 4.92 -5.16
C VAL A 211 -1.62 4.46 -4.25
N PRO A 212 -1.49 3.15 -3.96
CA PRO A 212 -0.39 2.62 -3.17
C PRO A 212 0.98 2.95 -3.77
N GLN A 213 1.96 3.31 -2.93
CA GLN A 213 3.34 3.57 -3.33
C GLN A 213 4.21 2.37 -2.98
N ILE A 214 4.98 1.86 -3.95
CA ILE A 214 5.82 0.68 -3.75
C ILE A 214 7.29 1.03 -3.98
N SER A 215 8.16 0.56 -3.08
CA SER A 215 9.60 0.58 -3.27
C SER A 215 10.21 -0.80 -3.04
N ILE A 216 11.26 -1.12 -3.81
CA ILE A 216 11.99 -2.38 -3.75
C ILE A 216 13.45 -2.08 -3.45
N GLN A 217 14.01 -2.73 -2.42
CA GLN A 217 15.40 -2.59 -2.04
C GLN A 217 16.10 -3.95 -2.03
N ILE A 218 17.28 -4.03 -2.67
CA ILE A 218 18.19 -5.17 -2.62
C ILE A 218 19.26 -4.86 -1.60
N ASN A 219 19.47 -5.72 -0.60
CA ASN A 219 20.49 -5.49 0.41
C ASN A 219 21.92 -5.63 -0.19
N GLY A 220 22.81 -4.72 0.21
CA GLY A 220 24.23 -4.71 -0.18
C GLY A 220 24.46 -4.12 -1.59
N ILE A 221 25.75 -4.03 -1.93
CA ILE A 221 26.20 -3.47 -3.21
C ILE A 221 26.75 -4.64 -4.06
N GLY A 222 26.19 -4.84 -5.23
CA GLY A 222 26.66 -5.82 -6.20
C GLY A 222 27.89 -5.33 -6.97
N LYS A 223 28.78 -6.24 -7.36
CA LYS A 223 29.86 -5.94 -8.27
C LYS A 223 29.26 -5.65 -9.66
N GLN A 224 29.54 -4.48 -10.20
CA GLN A 224 29.02 -4.08 -11.51
C GLN A 224 29.87 -4.71 -12.63
N ALA A 225 29.24 -5.48 -13.51
CA ALA A 225 29.82 -5.95 -14.74
C ALA A 225 28.73 -5.95 -15.83
N ASP A 226 29.08 -5.51 -17.05
CA ASP A 226 28.14 -5.42 -18.19
C ASP A 226 26.84 -4.63 -17.85
N GLN A 227 26.92 -3.61 -16.99
CA GLN A 227 25.82 -2.79 -16.47
C GLN A 227 24.82 -3.58 -15.59
N VAL A 228 25.14 -4.79 -15.19
CA VAL A 228 24.33 -5.65 -14.32
C VAL A 228 25.05 -5.84 -12.99
N PRO A 229 24.37 -5.71 -11.83
CA PRO A 229 24.94 -6.05 -10.54
C PRO A 229 25.00 -7.56 -10.33
N TYR A 230 26.18 -8.06 -9.97
CA TYR A 230 26.45 -9.46 -9.62
C TYR A 230 26.69 -9.58 -8.11
N PHE A 231 26.19 -10.65 -7.52
CA PHE A 231 26.31 -10.93 -6.10
C PHE A 231 26.80 -12.35 -5.88
N ASN A 232 27.80 -12.52 -5.03
CA ASN A 232 28.38 -13.82 -4.69
C ASN A 232 27.82 -14.46 -3.41
N THR A 233 26.72 -13.92 -2.88
CA THR A 233 26.03 -14.45 -1.71
C THR A 233 24.52 -14.28 -1.88
N GLU A 234 23.73 -14.95 -1.04
CA GLU A 234 22.28 -14.77 -0.97
C GLU A 234 21.89 -13.29 -0.81
N ARG A 235 20.73 -12.91 -1.35
CA ARG A 235 20.20 -11.55 -1.24
C ARG A 235 18.88 -11.52 -0.50
N ILE A 236 18.71 -10.46 0.28
CA ILE A 236 17.42 -10.12 0.90
C ILE A 236 16.83 -8.97 0.11
N ILE A 237 15.66 -9.18 -0.42
CA ILE A 237 14.86 -8.15 -1.09
C ILE A 237 13.83 -7.66 -0.08
N THR A 238 13.79 -6.37 0.17
CA THR A 238 12.80 -5.73 1.03
C THR A 238 11.83 -4.94 0.15
N PHE A 239 10.55 -5.25 0.27
CA PHE A 239 9.46 -4.51 -0.35
C PHE A 239 8.83 -3.61 0.72
N CYS A 240 8.61 -2.35 0.41
CA CYS A 240 7.85 -1.43 1.23
C CYS A 240 6.67 -0.94 0.41
N ILE A 241 5.46 -1.15 0.91
CA ILE A 241 4.20 -0.65 0.35
C ILE A 241 3.68 0.39 1.33
N GLN A 242 3.54 1.64 0.89
CA GLN A 242 2.94 2.70 1.68
C GLN A 242 1.50 2.92 1.22
N GLU A 243 0.55 2.59 2.11
CA GLU A 243 -0.88 2.63 1.84
C GLU A 243 -1.69 2.54 3.14
N GLN A 244 -2.66 3.46 3.35
CA GLN A 244 -3.50 3.46 4.55
C GLN A 244 -4.56 2.35 4.54
N ASN A 245 -5.10 2.05 3.38
CA ASN A 245 -6.14 1.05 3.18
C ASN A 245 -5.60 -0.21 2.50
N PHE A 246 -4.41 -0.62 2.93
CA PHE A 246 -3.69 -1.77 2.38
C PHE A 246 -4.50 -3.07 2.39
N ASP A 247 -4.46 -3.78 1.25
CA ASP A 247 -4.99 -5.12 1.11
C ASP A 247 -3.87 -6.11 0.78
N LYS A 248 -3.42 -6.86 1.78
CA LYS A 248 -2.34 -7.85 1.64
C LYS A 248 -2.62 -8.94 0.62
N ASP A 249 -3.90 -9.26 0.40
CA ASP A 249 -4.32 -10.35 -0.47
C ASP A 249 -4.34 -9.93 -1.95
N LYS A 250 -4.23 -8.61 -2.20
CA LYS A 250 -4.16 -8.02 -3.54
C LYS A 250 -2.77 -7.50 -3.93
N VAL A 251 -1.71 -8.05 -3.32
CA VAL A 251 -0.34 -7.79 -3.76
C VAL A 251 0.09 -8.85 -4.76
N GLU A 252 0.46 -8.41 -5.94
CA GLU A 252 0.91 -9.25 -7.04
C GLU A 252 2.42 -9.17 -7.18
N TYR A 253 3.10 -10.32 -7.15
CA TYR A 253 4.54 -10.45 -7.39
C TYR A 253 4.76 -11.24 -8.68
N ASN A 254 5.51 -10.67 -9.60
CA ASN A 254 6.09 -11.38 -10.73
C ASN A 254 7.60 -11.46 -10.54
N ILE A 255 8.11 -12.68 -10.29
CA ILE A 255 9.52 -12.92 -10.00
C ILE A 255 10.07 -13.81 -11.10
N ASP A 256 10.79 -13.20 -12.04
CA ASP A 256 11.55 -13.91 -13.05
C ASP A 256 12.90 -14.31 -12.47
N ALA A 257 13.18 -15.62 -12.49
CA ALA A 257 14.43 -16.20 -12.04
C ALA A 257 14.88 -17.24 -13.07
N ILE A 258 16.00 -16.99 -13.76
CA ILE A 258 16.50 -17.81 -14.86
C ILE A 258 17.91 -18.27 -14.53
N HIS A 259 18.13 -19.58 -14.46
CA HIS A 259 19.46 -20.20 -14.36
C HIS A 259 19.76 -21.00 -15.62
N GLY A 260 20.74 -20.55 -16.39
CA GLY A 260 21.02 -21.09 -17.72
C GLY A 260 19.80 -20.94 -18.65
N LYS A 261 19.21 -22.06 -19.05
CA LYS A 261 17.99 -22.10 -19.89
C LYS A 261 16.72 -22.42 -19.09
N SER A 262 16.81 -22.58 -17.77
CA SER A 262 15.72 -23.04 -16.92
C SER A 262 15.17 -21.92 -16.07
N ARG A 263 13.82 -21.79 -16.03
CA ARG A 263 13.14 -20.88 -15.10
C ARG A 263 13.03 -21.55 -13.73
N ILE A 264 13.32 -20.80 -12.67
CA ILE A 264 13.24 -21.24 -11.29
C ILE A 264 11.99 -20.65 -10.63
N THR A 265 11.20 -21.48 -9.97
CA THR A 265 10.07 -21.00 -9.17
C THR A 265 10.55 -20.46 -7.83
N ILE A 266 10.16 -19.24 -7.51
CA ILE A 266 10.42 -18.55 -6.24
C ILE A 266 9.10 -18.38 -5.49
N LYS A 267 9.10 -18.69 -4.18
CA LYS A 267 7.93 -18.46 -3.32
C LYS A 267 7.79 -16.96 -3.04
N LYS A 268 6.58 -16.43 -3.25
CA LYS A 268 6.24 -15.05 -2.97
C LYS A 268 6.26 -14.75 -1.46
N PRO A 269 6.54 -13.51 -1.03
CA PRO A 269 6.33 -13.10 0.36
C PRO A 269 4.84 -13.16 0.73
N VAL A 270 4.54 -13.61 1.95
CA VAL A 270 3.15 -13.71 2.45
C VAL A 270 2.97 -13.02 3.81
N LYS A 271 4.07 -12.57 4.40
CA LYS A 271 4.06 -11.90 5.71
C LYS A 271 4.46 -10.45 5.56
N TYR A 272 3.70 -9.58 6.21
CA TYR A 272 3.97 -8.15 6.24
C TYR A 272 4.19 -7.71 7.69
N GLN A 273 5.15 -6.82 7.89
CA GLN A 273 5.38 -6.09 9.12
C GLN A 273 4.85 -4.68 8.92
N GLU A 274 3.92 -4.26 9.77
CA GLU A 274 3.28 -2.96 9.73
C GLU A 274 4.07 -1.94 10.55
N ASP A 275 4.20 -0.73 10.01
CA ASP A 275 4.77 0.44 10.68
C ASP A 275 4.00 1.68 10.18
N GLY A 276 2.92 2.01 10.88
CA GLY A 276 1.98 3.06 10.48
C GLY A 276 1.25 2.73 9.17
N ASP A 277 1.46 3.52 8.14
CA ASP A 277 0.92 3.31 6.78
C ASP A 277 1.87 2.52 5.86
N LYS A 278 2.98 1.98 6.41
CA LYS A 278 3.99 1.23 5.67
C LYS A 278 3.96 -0.25 6.03
N TYR A 279 3.95 -1.07 4.99
CA TYR A 279 3.91 -2.52 5.08
C TYR A 279 5.17 -3.11 4.44
N TYR A 280 5.99 -3.75 5.26
CA TYR A 280 7.27 -4.33 4.84
C TYR A 280 7.13 -5.83 4.67
N SER A 281 7.58 -6.34 3.52
CA SER A 281 7.77 -7.78 3.33
C SER A 281 9.19 -8.08 2.84
N ARG A 282 9.67 -9.32 3.10
CA ARG A 282 11.03 -9.74 2.78
C ARG A 282 11.04 -11.02 1.98
N LEU A 283 11.91 -11.07 1.00
CA LEU A 283 12.19 -12.24 0.17
C LEU A 283 13.67 -12.56 0.24
N VAL A 284 14.02 -13.80 0.60
CA VAL A 284 15.40 -14.28 0.63
C VAL A 284 15.65 -15.10 -0.63
N LEU A 285 16.58 -14.65 -1.47
CA LEU A 285 17.00 -15.31 -2.70
C LEU A 285 18.34 -16.02 -2.45
N LYS A 286 18.30 -17.36 -2.48
CA LYS A 286 19.47 -18.24 -2.23
C LYS A 286 19.96 -18.96 -3.47
N LYS A 287 19.13 -19.05 -4.49
CA LYS A 287 19.47 -19.80 -5.70
C LYS A 287 20.25 -18.93 -6.68
N GLU A 288 21.20 -19.53 -7.36
CA GLU A 288 21.89 -18.91 -8.46
C GLU A 288 20.95 -18.72 -9.65
N ALA A 289 20.82 -17.48 -10.07
CA ALA A 289 20.00 -17.11 -11.23
C ALA A 289 20.19 -15.63 -11.60
N LYS A 290 19.73 -15.29 -12.78
CA LYS A 290 19.42 -13.94 -13.20
C LYS A 290 17.98 -13.63 -12.77
N TYR A 291 17.81 -12.53 -12.05
CA TYR A 291 16.55 -12.11 -11.46
C TYR A 291 16.04 -10.80 -12.04
N HIS A 292 14.73 -10.73 -12.24
CA HIS A 292 13.95 -9.50 -12.42
C HIS A 292 12.66 -9.61 -11.60
N ILE A 293 12.34 -8.61 -10.80
CA ILE A 293 11.22 -8.64 -9.88
C ILE A 293 10.31 -7.46 -10.15
N GLN A 294 9.03 -7.72 -10.31
CA GLN A 294 7.97 -6.73 -10.45
C GLN A 294 6.92 -6.92 -9.35
N VAL A 295 6.42 -5.82 -8.81
CA VAL A 295 5.39 -5.81 -7.76
C VAL A 295 4.31 -4.79 -8.09
N LYS A 296 3.07 -5.17 -7.86
CA LYS A 296 1.88 -4.35 -8.01
C LYS A 296 0.97 -4.57 -6.83
N CYS A 297 0.25 -3.53 -6.40
CA CYS A 297 -0.69 -3.60 -5.28
C CYS A 297 -2.00 -2.94 -5.65
N THR A 298 -3.11 -3.54 -5.24
CA THR A 298 -4.43 -2.91 -5.27
C THR A 298 -4.89 -2.76 -3.83
N ASP A 299 -5.35 -1.56 -3.43
CA ASP A 299 -5.85 -1.30 -2.08
C ASP A 299 -7.31 -1.79 -1.88
N LYS A 300 -7.88 -1.52 -0.72
CA LYS A 300 -9.28 -1.88 -0.41
C LYS A 300 -10.29 -1.07 -1.21
N ALA A 301 -9.94 0.17 -1.61
CA ALA A 301 -10.80 1.03 -2.41
C ALA A 301 -10.77 0.66 -3.90
N GLY A 302 -9.78 -0.12 -4.33
CA GLY A 302 -9.58 -0.53 -5.72
C GLY A 302 -8.59 0.34 -6.48
N ASN A 303 -7.84 1.23 -5.82
CA ASN A 303 -6.76 1.96 -6.48
C ASN A 303 -5.59 1.02 -6.72
N VAL A 304 -5.02 1.10 -7.90
CA VAL A 304 -3.94 0.22 -8.36
C VAL A 304 -2.65 1.00 -8.47
N SER A 305 -1.59 0.52 -7.81
CA SER A 305 -0.27 1.12 -7.88
C SER A 305 0.32 1.08 -9.29
N GLU A 306 1.28 1.93 -9.58
CA GLU A 306 2.24 1.66 -10.65
C GLU A 306 3.00 0.36 -10.35
N THR A 307 3.54 -0.28 -11.41
CA THR A 307 4.39 -1.45 -11.23
C THR A 307 5.77 -1.00 -10.78
N ALA A 308 6.15 -1.37 -9.57
CA ALA A 308 7.53 -1.22 -9.11
C ALA A 308 8.37 -2.40 -9.60
N GLU A 309 9.58 -2.14 -10.10
CA GLU A 309 10.46 -3.19 -10.61
C GLU A 309 11.92 -2.99 -10.23
N THR A 310 12.68 -4.09 -10.17
CA THR A 310 14.14 -4.05 -10.07
C THR A 310 14.74 -3.94 -11.46
N LYS A 311 15.96 -3.39 -11.55
CA LYS A 311 16.84 -3.74 -12.66
C LYS A 311 17.18 -5.24 -12.58
N GLU A 312 17.59 -5.82 -13.72
CA GLU A 312 18.12 -7.18 -13.71
C GLU A 312 19.36 -7.27 -12.81
N PHE A 313 19.48 -8.36 -12.06
CA PHE A 313 20.66 -8.66 -11.24
C PHE A 313 20.92 -10.16 -11.21
N ILE A 314 22.16 -10.56 -10.89
CA ILE A 314 22.60 -11.94 -10.90
C ILE A 314 23.12 -12.33 -9.53
N ILE A 315 22.70 -13.49 -9.06
CA ILE A 315 23.30 -14.18 -7.92
C ILE A 315 24.07 -15.37 -8.47
N ASP A 316 25.38 -15.40 -8.21
CA ASP A 316 26.30 -16.47 -8.59
C ASP A 316 27.27 -16.71 -7.43
N THR A 317 27.18 -17.87 -6.81
CA THR A 317 27.98 -18.27 -5.64
C THR A 317 29.02 -19.32 -5.97
N THR A 318 29.07 -19.76 -7.23
CA THR A 318 29.97 -20.81 -7.70
C THR A 318 31.33 -20.22 -8.12
N THR A 319 32.40 -20.82 -7.68
CA THR A 319 33.77 -20.44 -8.10
C THR A 319 34.12 -21.02 -9.45
N PRO A 320 34.93 -20.32 -10.28
CA PRO A 320 35.37 -20.86 -11.56
C PRO A 320 36.06 -22.20 -11.42
N ALA A 321 35.68 -23.15 -12.28
CA ALA A 321 36.22 -24.47 -12.34
C ALA A 321 37.54 -24.49 -13.18
N VAL A 322 38.57 -25.12 -12.64
CA VAL A 322 39.88 -25.26 -13.31
C VAL A 322 40.17 -26.70 -13.58
N HIS A 323 40.50 -27.02 -14.84
CA HIS A 323 40.97 -28.32 -15.27
C HIS A 323 42.37 -28.21 -15.84
N ILE A 324 43.29 -29.08 -15.39
CA ILE A 324 44.67 -29.18 -15.88
C ILE A 324 44.88 -30.51 -16.54
N ALA A 325 45.48 -30.49 -17.76
CA ALA A 325 45.85 -31.67 -18.51
C ALA A 325 47.35 -31.63 -18.88
N GLY A 326 47.90 -32.78 -19.28
CA GLY A 326 49.31 -32.93 -19.70
C GLY A 326 50.31 -32.99 -18.54
N VAL A 327 49.99 -32.47 -17.38
CA VAL A 327 50.83 -32.52 -16.16
C VAL A 327 50.00 -32.73 -14.91
N LYS A 328 50.59 -33.24 -13.81
CA LYS A 328 49.94 -33.46 -12.52
C LYS A 328 50.85 -33.04 -11.36
N GLN A 329 50.23 -32.77 -10.24
CA GLN A 329 50.97 -32.44 -9.01
C GLN A 329 52.03 -33.51 -8.67
N ASN A 330 53.25 -33.06 -8.42
CA ASN A 330 54.43 -33.89 -8.13
C ASN A 330 54.82 -34.88 -9.26
N GLY A 331 54.26 -34.70 -10.48
CA GLY A 331 54.65 -35.53 -11.64
C GLY A 331 56.12 -35.33 -11.99
N ILE A 332 56.76 -36.41 -12.47
CA ILE A 332 58.13 -36.41 -13.02
C ILE A 332 58.03 -36.87 -14.46
N TYR A 333 58.57 -36.08 -15.40
CA TYR A 333 58.42 -36.29 -16.83
C TYR A 333 59.77 -36.42 -17.49
N GLN A 334 59.91 -37.48 -18.31
CA GLN A 334 61.15 -37.81 -19.03
C GLN A 334 60.80 -38.33 -20.43
N GLY A 335 61.51 -37.88 -21.46
CA GLY A 335 61.52 -38.46 -22.78
C GLY A 335 60.23 -38.42 -23.59
N LYS A 336 59.15 -37.86 -23.11
CA LYS A 336 57.85 -37.78 -23.78
C LYS A 336 57.49 -36.33 -24.12
N LYS A 337 56.46 -36.15 -24.95
CA LYS A 337 55.83 -34.88 -25.23
C LYS A 337 55.20 -34.34 -23.95
N ILE A 338 55.68 -33.21 -23.46
CA ILE A 338 55.18 -32.55 -22.24
C ILE A 338 54.52 -31.25 -22.64
N MET A 339 53.20 -31.21 -22.70
CA MET A 339 52.36 -30.07 -23.10
C MET A 339 51.33 -29.76 -22.00
N PRO A 340 51.69 -28.91 -21.05
CA PRO A 340 50.70 -28.49 -20.05
C PRO A 340 49.53 -27.76 -20.70
N GLN A 341 48.32 -28.01 -20.21
CA GLN A 341 47.10 -27.34 -20.63
C GLN A 341 46.31 -26.96 -19.42
N VAL A 342 45.68 -25.79 -19.46
CA VAL A 342 44.77 -25.29 -18.45
C VAL A 342 43.49 -24.84 -19.12
N ILE A 343 42.36 -25.25 -18.55
CA ILE A 343 41.04 -24.79 -18.93
C ILE A 343 40.38 -24.22 -17.68
N CYS A 344 40.06 -22.92 -17.68
CA CYS A 344 39.27 -22.26 -16.68
C CYS A 344 37.88 -21.98 -17.24
N LYS A 345 36.83 -22.43 -16.55
CA LYS A 345 35.45 -22.32 -17.03
C LYS A 345 34.51 -21.89 -15.91
N ASP A 346 33.63 -20.94 -16.27
CA ASP A 346 32.53 -20.49 -15.40
C ASP A 346 31.43 -19.84 -16.26
N GLN A 347 30.18 -19.87 -15.82
CA GLN A 347 29.07 -19.25 -16.57
C GLN A 347 29.24 -17.74 -16.69
N TYR A 348 29.81 -17.09 -15.67
CA TYR A 348 30.02 -15.65 -15.62
C TYR A 348 31.51 -15.31 -15.42
N LEU A 349 32.40 -16.03 -16.10
CA LEU A 349 33.84 -15.84 -15.96
C LEU A 349 34.27 -14.40 -16.29
N ASP A 350 35.03 -13.79 -15.37
CA ASP A 350 35.74 -12.53 -15.61
C ASP A 350 37.06 -12.87 -16.30
N ARG A 351 37.04 -12.99 -17.63
CA ARG A 351 38.19 -13.45 -18.46
C ARG A 351 39.41 -12.58 -18.32
N GLU A 352 39.22 -11.28 -18.10
CA GLU A 352 40.30 -10.31 -17.92
C GLU A 352 41.05 -10.55 -16.63
N SER A 353 40.37 -11.06 -15.60
CA SER A 353 40.95 -11.37 -14.29
C SER A 353 41.76 -12.68 -14.30
N VAL A 354 41.63 -13.53 -15.37
CA VAL A 354 42.26 -14.84 -15.38
C VAL A 354 43.73 -14.73 -15.80
N GLU A 355 44.59 -14.91 -14.83
CA GLU A 355 46.05 -15.00 -15.00
C GLU A 355 46.50 -16.44 -14.91
N ILE A 356 47.20 -16.93 -15.93
CA ILE A 356 47.75 -18.29 -15.99
C ILE A 356 49.23 -18.17 -16.31
N SER A 357 50.09 -18.75 -15.48
CA SER A 357 51.55 -18.68 -15.67
C SER A 357 52.21 -20.04 -15.46
N LEU A 358 53.21 -20.33 -16.28
CA LEU A 358 54.11 -21.46 -16.13
C LEU A 358 55.52 -20.93 -15.90
N LYS A 359 56.08 -21.18 -14.73
CA LYS A 359 57.42 -20.70 -14.34
C LYS A 359 58.30 -21.86 -13.97
N LYS A 360 59.58 -21.78 -14.34
CA LYS A 360 60.63 -22.75 -13.99
C LYS A 360 61.55 -22.16 -12.92
N ILE A 361 61.88 -22.95 -11.91
CA ILE A 361 62.91 -22.62 -10.93
C ILE A 361 64.26 -23.22 -11.38
N ASP A 362 65.29 -22.40 -11.43
CA ASP A 362 66.69 -22.85 -11.66
C ASP A 362 67.39 -23.14 -10.33
N ASP A 363 68.65 -23.57 -10.42
CA ASP A 363 69.50 -23.95 -9.28
C ASP A 363 69.77 -22.79 -8.30
N ARG A 364 69.46 -21.53 -8.65
CA ARG A 364 69.58 -20.36 -7.82
C ARG A 364 68.27 -19.87 -7.22
N ASN A 365 67.22 -20.68 -7.33
CA ASN A 365 65.85 -20.28 -6.95
C ASN A 365 65.30 -19.07 -7.70
N VAL A 366 65.85 -18.74 -8.87
CA VAL A 366 65.35 -17.64 -9.73
C VAL A 366 64.34 -18.18 -10.69
N LEU A 367 63.15 -17.58 -10.72
CA LEU A 367 62.12 -17.86 -11.72
C LEU A 367 62.63 -17.36 -13.08
N LYS A 368 62.91 -18.32 -14.01
CA LYS A 368 63.31 -17.98 -15.37
C LYS A 368 62.28 -18.46 -16.39
N LYS A 369 62.05 -17.56 -17.34
CA LYS A 369 61.46 -17.73 -18.68
C LYS A 369 59.99 -18.20 -18.72
N GLU A 370 59.15 -17.39 -19.30
CA GLU A 370 57.84 -17.78 -19.83
C GLU A 370 58.02 -18.66 -21.04
N TRP A 371 57.27 -19.75 -21.10
CA TRP A 371 57.22 -20.66 -22.24
C TRP A 371 56.14 -20.16 -23.20
N SER A 372 56.34 -20.33 -24.51
CA SER A 372 55.34 -19.98 -25.51
C SER A 372 54.07 -20.77 -25.26
N TYR A 373 52.95 -20.11 -25.39
CA TYR A 373 51.63 -20.69 -25.22
C TYR A 373 50.63 -20.08 -26.19
N GLU A 374 49.59 -20.84 -26.50
CA GLU A 374 48.38 -20.36 -27.17
C GLU A 374 47.32 -20.14 -26.12
N ARG A 375 46.68 -18.94 -26.17
CA ARG A 375 45.54 -18.59 -25.32
C ARG A 375 44.30 -18.51 -26.22
N ALA A 376 43.30 -19.32 -25.93
CA ALA A 376 42.00 -19.29 -26.57
C ALA A 376 40.93 -18.88 -25.57
N GLU A 377 40.01 -18.04 -25.96
CA GLU A 377 38.93 -17.55 -25.12
C GLU A 377 37.58 -17.75 -25.80
N SER A 378 36.58 -18.11 -25.01
CA SER A 378 35.19 -18.00 -25.33
C SER A 378 34.46 -17.24 -24.22
N GLU A 379 33.17 -16.98 -24.35
CA GLU A 379 32.38 -16.23 -23.36
C GLU A 379 32.58 -16.73 -21.91
N ASN A 380 32.66 -18.06 -21.75
CA ASN A 380 32.65 -18.73 -20.45
C ASN A 380 33.92 -19.53 -20.17
N THR A 381 34.96 -19.38 -20.97
CA THR A 381 36.14 -20.23 -20.88
C THR A 381 37.39 -19.50 -21.30
N VAL A 382 38.45 -19.66 -20.51
CA VAL A 382 39.84 -19.33 -20.89
C VAL A 382 40.64 -20.61 -20.92
N GLN A 383 41.28 -20.88 -22.05
CA GLN A 383 42.13 -22.03 -22.24
C GLN A 383 43.54 -21.56 -22.57
N VAL A 384 44.54 -22.17 -21.95
CA VAL A 384 45.96 -21.97 -22.26
C VAL A 384 46.60 -23.29 -22.51
N GLN A 385 47.30 -23.41 -23.65
CA GLN A 385 48.05 -24.58 -24.07
C GLN A 385 49.50 -24.18 -24.29
N TRP A 386 50.43 -24.74 -23.54
CA TRP A 386 51.86 -24.52 -23.77
C TRP A 386 52.42 -25.46 -24.83
N ASP A 387 53.43 -24.95 -25.54
CA ASP A 387 54.23 -25.76 -26.45
C ASP A 387 54.92 -26.90 -25.70
N ASN A 388 55.30 -27.94 -26.49
CA ASN A 388 56.03 -29.05 -25.91
C ASN A 388 57.34 -28.60 -25.27
N ILE A 389 57.52 -28.93 -23.98
CA ILE A 389 58.81 -28.74 -23.28
C ILE A 389 59.85 -29.71 -23.87
N LYS A 390 60.53 -29.25 -24.95
CA LYS A 390 61.52 -30.07 -25.72
C LYS A 390 62.74 -30.35 -24.87
N LYS A 391 63.46 -31.45 -25.18
CA LYS A 391 64.74 -31.81 -24.59
C LYS A 391 65.81 -30.81 -25.00
N THR A 392 66.11 -29.84 -24.17
CA THR A 392 67.16 -28.81 -24.36
C THR A 392 67.99 -28.73 -23.06
N GLU A 393 69.16 -28.08 -23.17
CA GLU A 393 70.04 -27.87 -21.98
C GLU A 393 69.37 -27.15 -20.80
N ASN A 394 68.30 -26.42 -21.08
CA ASN A 394 67.62 -25.60 -20.10
C ASN A 394 66.21 -26.16 -19.74
N SER A 395 65.80 -27.33 -20.19
CA SER A 395 64.46 -27.87 -19.94
C SER A 395 64.28 -28.58 -18.60
N ASP A 396 65.38 -29.14 -18.03
CA ASP A 396 65.35 -29.86 -16.77
C ASP A 396 65.17 -28.90 -15.59
N GLY A 397 64.26 -29.23 -14.66
CA GLY A 397 63.98 -28.42 -13.50
C GLY A 397 62.61 -28.62 -12.89
N ILE A 398 62.27 -27.79 -11.92
CA ILE A 398 60.98 -27.76 -11.24
C ILE A 398 60.15 -26.65 -11.88
N TYR A 399 58.93 -27.02 -12.27
CA TYR A 399 57.96 -26.14 -12.90
C TYR A 399 56.78 -25.87 -11.96
N TYR A 400 56.35 -24.61 -11.97
CA TYR A 400 55.17 -24.12 -11.22
C TYR A 400 54.17 -23.60 -12.22
N LEU A 401 53.04 -24.28 -12.30
CA LEU A 401 51.85 -23.84 -13.02
C LEU A 401 50.91 -23.19 -12.03
N GLN A 402 50.65 -21.91 -12.18
CA GLN A 402 49.79 -21.12 -11.26
C GLN A 402 48.66 -20.49 -12.04
N ILE A 403 47.47 -20.51 -11.43
CA ILE A 403 46.24 -19.94 -11.96
C ILE A 403 45.65 -19.04 -10.91
N LYS A 404 45.26 -17.85 -11.31
CA LYS A 404 44.49 -16.88 -10.50
C LYS A 404 43.37 -16.31 -11.34
N GLY A 405 42.33 -15.80 -10.71
CA GLY A 405 41.21 -15.19 -11.38
C GLY A 405 39.95 -15.24 -10.53
N GLN A 406 38.89 -14.72 -11.06
CA GLN A 406 37.58 -14.68 -10.44
C GLN A 406 36.50 -14.66 -11.53
N ASP A 407 35.23 -14.81 -11.12
CA ASP A 407 34.09 -14.52 -11.96
C ASP A 407 33.62 -13.05 -11.81
N LYS A 408 32.54 -12.68 -12.51
CA LYS A 408 31.94 -11.34 -12.46
C LYS A 408 31.28 -11.05 -11.11
N ALA A 409 30.87 -12.07 -10.34
CA ALA A 409 30.37 -11.93 -8.99
C ALA A 409 31.48 -11.74 -7.94
N GLY A 410 32.73 -12.05 -8.31
CA GLY A 410 33.90 -11.93 -7.46
C GLY A 410 34.23 -13.20 -6.71
N ASN A 411 33.67 -14.37 -7.10
CA ASN A 411 34.11 -15.65 -6.56
C ASN A 411 35.49 -15.96 -7.15
N LYS A 412 36.46 -16.10 -6.28
CA LYS A 412 37.84 -16.32 -6.68
C LYS A 412 38.12 -17.78 -6.92
N ILE A 413 38.96 -18.10 -7.93
CA ILE A 413 39.66 -19.38 -8.04
C ILE A 413 40.42 -19.58 -6.73
N LYS A 414 40.35 -20.78 -6.13
CA LYS A 414 41.07 -21.08 -4.88
C LYS A 414 42.53 -20.61 -4.96
N ASP A 415 42.98 -19.86 -3.97
CA ASP A 415 44.29 -19.17 -3.96
C ASP A 415 45.49 -20.13 -4.08
N ASP A 416 45.31 -21.44 -3.81
CA ASP A 416 46.32 -22.47 -3.88
C ASP A 416 46.27 -23.29 -5.17
N PHE A 417 45.59 -22.85 -6.24
CA PHE A 417 45.55 -23.64 -7.47
C PHE A 417 46.90 -23.56 -8.19
N LYS A 418 47.78 -24.45 -7.71
CA LYS A 418 49.18 -24.51 -8.11
C LYS A 418 49.55 -25.97 -8.36
N VAL A 419 50.11 -26.26 -9.52
CA VAL A 419 50.65 -27.56 -9.82
C VAL A 419 52.16 -27.49 -9.98
N VAL A 420 52.84 -28.27 -9.18
CA VAL A 420 54.30 -28.39 -9.21
C VAL A 420 54.68 -29.72 -9.84
N PHE A 421 55.50 -29.67 -10.85
CA PHE A 421 55.98 -30.86 -11.51
C PHE A 421 57.50 -30.74 -11.89
N ARG A 422 58.11 -31.85 -12.23
CA ARG A 422 59.53 -31.92 -12.56
C ARG A 422 59.70 -32.42 -13.98
N VAL A 423 60.62 -31.82 -14.69
CA VAL A 423 61.12 -32.30 -15.99
C VAL A 423 62.55 -32.74 -15.84
N ASN A 424 62.85 -33.98 -16.22
CA ASN A 424 64.19 -34.53 -16.22
C ASN A 424 64.42 -35.27 -17.56
N GLN A 425 64.83 -34.50 -18.57
CA GLN A 425 65.01 -34.99 -19.93
C GLN A 425 66.39 -35.61 -20.18
N ARG A 426 67.36 -35.23 -19.35
CA ARG A 426 68.77 -35.61 -19.53
C ARG A 426 69.22 -36.68 -18.55
N GLY A 427 68.53 -36.90 -17.46
CA GLY A 427 68.91 -37.86 -16.45
C GLY A 427 69.94 -37.32 -15.44
N ALA A 428 70.71 -38.19 -14.86
CA ALA A 428 71.74 -37.84 -13.85
C ALA A 428 73.10 -37.61 -14.48
N ASP A 429 73.79 -36.58 -14.05
CA ASP A 429 75.20 -36.29 -14.43
C ASP A 429 76.15 -36.86 -13.38
N PHE A 430 77.22 -37.41 -13.85
CA PHE A 430 78.28 -37.86 -12.98
C PHE A 430 79.37 -36.78 -12.92
N ILE A 431 79.56 -36.24 -11.69
CA ILE A 431 80.61 -35.26 -11.48
C ILE A 431 81.77 -35.90 -10.68
N LEU A 432 82.85 -36.00 -11.36
CA LEU A 432 84.12 -36.49 -10.77
C LEU A 432 84.74 -35.36 -9.93
N SER A 433 85.17 -35.66 -8.73
CA SER A 433 85.93 -34.71 -7.92
C SER A 433 87.20 -34.21 -8.63
N HIS A 434 87.56 -32.95 -8.40
CA HIS A 434 88.77 -32.42 -9.08
C HIS A 434 90.03 -33.19 -8.84
N ALA A 435 90.14 -33.78 -7.65
CA ALA A 435 91.27 -34.69 -7.28
C ALA A 435 91.32 -35.95 -8.11
N LEU A 436 90.10 -36.47 -8.48
CA LEU A 436 89.98 -37.66 -9.31
C LEU A 436 90.32 -37.36 -10.76
N LYS A 437 89.89 -36.23 -11.33
CA LYS A 437 90.25 -35.82 -12.68
C LYS A 437 91.75 -35.72 -12.88
N LYS A 438 92.50 -35.23 -11.91
CA LYS A 438 93.95 -35.08 -11.92
C LYS A 438 94.67 -36.44 -11.79
N LYS A 439 94.12 -37.42 -11.11
CA LYS A 439 94.72 -38.73 -10.85
C LYS A 439 94.43 -39.74 -11.98
N ILE A 440 93.30 -39.66 -12.64
CA ILE A 440 92.94 -40.54 -13.74
C ILE A 440 93.94 -40.40 -14.91
N ASN A 441 94.49 -39.23 -15.18
CA ASN A 441 95.50 -39.01 -16.23
C ASN A 441 96.85 -39.61 -15.94
N LYS A 442 97.13 -40.25 -14.76
CA LYS A 442 98.40 -40.93 -14.40
C LYS A 442 98.24 -42.42 -14.07
N TYR A 443 97.10 -43.03 -14.33
CA TYR A 443 96.76 -44.45 -14.16
C TYR A 443 96.97 -45.07 -12.80
N TYR A 444 97.23 -44.27 -11.70
CA TYR A 444 97.39 -44.80 -10.36
C TYR A 444 96.60 -44.02 -9.34
N LEU A 445 95.73 -44.68 -8.59
CA LEU A 445 94.97 -44.12 -7.48
C LEU A 445 95.46 -44.74 -6.19
N LYS A 446 95.87 -43.90 -5.19
CA LYS A 446 96.23 -44.36 -3.85
C LYS A 446 94.99 -44.59 -2.94
N GLU A 447 93.84 -44.08 -3.29
CA GLU A 447 92.61 -44.21 -2.56
C GLU A 447 91.44 -44.40 -3.48
N ALA A 448 90.35 -45.03 -2.98
CA ALA A 448 89.11 -45.16 -3.73
C ALA A 448 88.48 -43.82 -4.13
N PRO A 449 88.10 -43.67 -5.38
CA PRO A 449 87.51 -42.42 -5.88
C PRO A 449 86.18 -42.14 -5.23
N LYS A 450 85.97 -40.92 -4.75
CA LYS A 450 84.65 -40.44 -4.31
C LYS A 450 83.90 -39.93 -5.53
N ILE A 451 82.84 -40.64 -5.92
CA ILE A 451 81.93 -40.27 -6.98
C ILE A 451 80.72 -39.55 -6.37
N LYS A 452 80.50 -38.32 -6.83
CA LYS A 452 79.26 -37.56 -6.50
C LYS A 452 78.30 -37.70 -7.66
N LEU A 453 77.16 -38.37 -7.39
CA LEU A 453 76.03 -38.34 -8.31
C LEU A 453 75.19 -37.09 -8.05
N ARG A 454 74.91 -36.33 -9.09
CA ARG A 454 74.05 -35.17 -9.04
C ARG A 454 72.95 -35.32 -10.12
N GLU A 455 71.71 -35.41 -9.63
CA GLU A 455 70.57 -35.32 -10.47
C GLU A 455 70.21 -33.84 -10.67
N GLN A 456 70.10 -33.36 -11.90
CA GLN A 456 69.91 -31.96 -12.20
C GLN A 456 68.51 -31.41 -11.73
N CYS A 457 67.60 -32.30 -11.43
CA CYS A 457 66.24 -31.94 -11.02
C CYS A 457 65.97 -31.97 -9.52
N VAL A 458 66.96 -32.35 -8.68
CA VAL A 458 66.69 -32.55 -7.23
C VAL A 458 67.37 -31.47 -6.39
N LYS A 459 66.71 -30.37 -6.22
CA LYS A 459 66.71 -29.71 -4.93
C LYS A 459 65.40 -30.03 -4.24
N GLN A 460 65.40 -30.91 -3.27
CA GLN A 460 64.31 -30.98 -2.29
C GLN A 460 64.32 -29.65 -1.57
N THR A 461 63.33 -28.81 -1.78
CA THR A 461 62.93 -27.84 -0.81
C THR A 461 62.34 -28.62 0.35
N LYS A 462 63.06 -28.70 1.49
CA LYS A 462 62.41 -29.01 2.76
C LYS A 462 61.35 -27.93 2.98
N SER A 463 60.13 -28.36 3.11
CA SER A 463 59.00 -27.54 3.57
C SER A 463 59.24 -26.98 4.94
#